data_2eb53860f2944f59e9c3576d1c0c8817
#
_entry.id   2eb53860f2944f59e9c3576d1c0c8817
#
_cell.length_a   1.000
_cell.length_b   1.000
_cell.length_c   1.000
_cell.angle_alpha   90.00
_cell.angle_beta   90.00
_cell.angle_gamma   90.00
#
_symmetry.space_group_name_H-M   'P 1'
#
loop_
_entity.id
_entity.type
_entity.pdbx_description
1 polymer ?
#
loop_
_entity_poly.entity_id
_entity_poly.type
_entity_poly.pdbx_seq_one_letter_code
_entity_poly.pdbx_strand_id
1 'polypeptide(L)'
;MTITETMLVPNFEDEAETGRKIAIICSKGNLDMAYPGLILANAALGEGVETHLFFTFWGFDMITKSRMHDLKFTPVGNTATHMPMGITPFPGVTGMATHQLKKSIADLGVPEVPEFLEQIVGAGGHLWACRLSADMNHLTDADLYEGVEGIISASDFIEKTAGAQLLFI
;
A
#
# COMPACT_ATOMS: atom_id res chain seq x y z
N MET A 1 48.88 -7.95 -28.01
CA MET A 1 47.51 -8.51 -27.93
C MET A 1 46.88 -7.86 -26.73
N THR A 2 46.17 -6.75 -26.94
CA THR A 2 45.64 -5.88 -25.88
C THR A 2 44.26 -6.35 -25.54
N ILE A 3 44.07 -6.87 -24.31
CA ILE A 3 42.77 -7.25 -23.79
C ILE A 3 42.10 -5.96 -23.35
N THR A 4 41.14 -5.49 -24.14
CA THR A 4 40.25 -4.40 -23.72
C THR A 4 39.28 -4.99 -22.70
N GLU A 5 39.50 -4.71 -21.41
CA GLU A 5 38.50 -4.93 -20.36
C GLU A 5 37.26 -4.07 -20.70
N THR A 6 36.25 -4.71 -21.23
CA THR A 6 34.93 -4.11 -21.30
C THR A 6 34.40 -4.11 -19.86
N MET A 7 34.63 -3.04 -19.11
CA MET A 7 33.93 -2.78 -17.87
C MET A 7 32.42 -2.77 -18.21
N LEU A 8 31.71 -3.76 -17.72
CA LEU A 8 30.23 -3.76 -17.69
C LEU A 8 29.79 -2.64 -16.73
N VAL A 9 29.84 -1.42 -17.21
CA VAL A 9 29.16 -0.31 -16.55
C VAL A 9 27.69 -0.44 -16.97
N PRO A 10 26.75 -0.62 -16.02
CA PRO A 10 25.34 -0.61 -16.38
C PRO A 10 25.03 0.71 -17.10
N ASN A 11 24.52 0.63 -18.32
CA ASN A 11 24.08 1.80 -19.04
C ASN A 11 22.70 2.20 -18.53
N PHE A 12 22.63 3.23 -17.70
CA PHE A 12 21.38 3.78 -17.18
C PHE A 12 20.73 4.80 -18.14
N GLU A 13 21.34 5.06 -19.31
CA GLU A 13 20.84 6.04 -20.27
C GLU A 13 19.68 5.52 -21.15
N ASP A 14 19.44 4.19 -21.19
CA ASP A 14 18.36 3.56 -21.98
C ASP A 14 17.09 3.25 -21.15
N GLU A 15 16.95 3.76 -19.93
CA GLU A 15 15.78 3.54 -19.08
C GLU A 15 14.60 4.51 -19.34
N ALA A 16 14.61 5.27 -20.42
CA ALA A 16 13.45 5.97 -20.89
C ALA A 16 12.40 4.94 -21.39
N GLU A 17 11.33 4.77 -20.64
CA GLU A 17 10.21 3.85 -20.88
C GLU A 17 10.55 2.36 -20.73
N THR A 18 10.89 1.93 -19.55
CA THR A 18 11.14 0.49 -19.28
C THR A 18 9.90 -0.39 -19.43
N GLY A 19 8.70 0.17 -19.61
CA GLY A 19 7.45 -0.61 -19.62
C GLY A 19 7.26 -1.45 -18.34
N ARG A 20 8.03 -1.16 -17.29
CA ARG A 20 7.90 -1.85 -16.00
C ARG A 20 6.58 -1.46 -15.36
N LYS A 21 5.86 -2.47 -14.88
CA LYS A 21 4.59 -2.28 -14.20
C LYS A 21 4.55 -3.11 -12.93
N ILE A 22 4.03 -2.53 -11.87
CA ILE A 22 3.82 -3.21 -10.59
C ILE A 22 2.36 -3.12 -10.18
N ALA A 23 1.82 -4.24 -9.68
CA ALA A 23 0.48 -4.33 -9.13
C ALA A 23 0.57 -4.82 -7.68
N ILE A 24 0.11 -4.01 -6.74
CA ILE A 24 0.18 -4.28 -5.30
C ILE A 24 -1.22 -4.53 -4.78
N ILE A 25 -1.47 -5.74 -4.27
CA ILE A 25 -2.74 -6.09 -3.64
C ILE A 25 -2.62 -5.82 -2.14
N CYS A 26 -3.35 -4.83 -1.65
CA CYS A 26 -3.45 -4.45 -0.25
C CYS A 26 -4.66 -5.15 0.38
N SER A 27 -4.42 -6.20 1.17
CA SER A 27 -5.49 -7.02 1.77
C SER A 27 -5.71 -6.77 3.26
N LYS A 28 -4.81 -6.02 3.91
CA LYS A 28 -4.81 -5.74 5.34
C LYS A 28 -5.09 -4.26 5.60
N GLY A 29 -6.02 -3.98 6.53
CA GLY A 29 -6.39 -2.62 6.94
C GLY A 29 -5.81 -2.18 8.27
N ASN A 30 -4.98 -3.00 8.91
CA ASN A 30 -4.29 -2.60 10.13
C ASN A 30 -3.08 -1.71 9.80
N LEU A 31 -2.79 -0.77 10.70
CA LEU A 31 -1.84 0.32 10.47
C LEU A 31 -0.43 -0.15 10.07
N ASP A 32 0.07 -1.19 10.70
CA ASP A 32 1.40 -1.75 10.45
C ASP A 32 1.51 -2.47 9.10
N MET A 33 0.38 -2.95 8.55
CA MET A 33 0.33 -3.62 7.26
C MET A 33 -0.05 -2.68 6.10
N ALA A 34 -0.56 -1.49 6.40
CA ALA A 34 -0.87 -0.48 5.39
C ALA A 34 0.42 0.09 4.75
N TYR A 35 1.41 0.40 5.58
CA TYR A 35 2.63 1.07 5.12
C TYR A 35 3.50 0.28 4.14
N PRO A 36 3.72 -1.05 4.27
CA PRO A 36 4.56 -1.77 3.33
C PRO A 36 4.14 -1.60 1.87
N GLY A 37 2.83 -1.67 1.59
CA GLY A 37 2.30 -1.46 0.24
C GLY A 37 2.48 -0.04 -0.26
N LEU A 38 2.22 0.96 0.59
CA LEU A 38 2.35 2.38 0.23
C LEU A 38 3.82 2.79 0.00
N ILE A 39 4.73 2.31 0.84
CA ILE A 39 6.18 2.56 0.69
C ILE A 39 6.69 1.99 -0.63
N LEU A 40 6.31 0.74 -0.96
CA LEU A 40 6.72 0.12 -2.22
C LEU A 40 6.13 0.83 -3.43
N ALA A 41 4.85 1.23 -3.36
CA ALA A 41 4.20 1.99 -4.42
C ALA A 41 4.90 3.33 -4.68
N ASN A 42 5.17 4.09 -3.62
CA ASN A 42 5.85 5.37 -3.75
C ASN A 42 7.28 5.23 -4.28
N ALA A 43 8.02 4.21 -3.84
CA ALA A 43 9.35 3.92 -4.35
C ALA A 43 9.31 3.54 -5.84
N ALA A 44 8.36 2.69 -6.25
CA ALA A 44 8.19 2.29 -7.64
C ALA A 44 7.87 3.49 -8.55
N LEU A 45 6.99 4.38 -8.10
CA LEU A 45 6.68 5.63 -8.82
C LEU A 45 7.91 6.53 -8.95
N GLY A 46 8.73 6.63 -7.89
CA GLY A 46 10.00 7.37 -7.93
C GLY A 46 11.00 6.83 -8.95
N GLU A 47 10.92 5.54 -9.27
CA GLU A 47 11.74 4.86 -10.30
C GLU A 47 11.06 4.83 -11.69
N GLY A 48 9.99 5.59 -11.89
CA GLY A 48 9.25 5.64 -13.15
C GLY A 48 8.49 4.35 -13.51
N VAL A 49 8.16 3.52 -12.51
CA VAL A 49 7.42 2.27 -12.72
C VAL A 49 5.92 2.55 -12.64
N GLU A 50 5.16 2.16 -13.66
CA GLU A 50 3.68 2.22 -13.65
C GLU A 50 3.15 1.39 -12.46
N THR A 51 2.40 2.03 -11.56
CA THR A 51 2.06 1.45 -10.25
C THR A 51 0.56 1.42 -10.03
N HIS A 52 0.04 0.23 -9.76
CA HIS A 52 -1.37 0.00 -9.45
C HIS A 52 -1.52 -0.62 -8.06
N LEU A 53 -2.43 -0.09 -7.25
CA LEU A 53 -2.82 -0.64 -5.96
C LEU A 53 -4.27 -1.13 -6.01
N PHE A 54 -4.50 -2.34 -5.51
CA PHE A 54 -5.83 -2.94 -5.41
C PHE A 54 -6.18 -3.20 -3.95
N PHE A 55 -7.18 -2.50 -3.46
CA PHE A 55 -7.62 -2.59 -2.08
C PHE A 55 -8.75 -3.61 -1.95
N THR A 56 -8.51 -4.65 -1.18
CA THR A 56 -9.46 -5.76 -1.00
C THR A 56 -9.59 -6.16 0.46
N PHE A 57 -10.68 -6.81 0.81
CA PHE A 57 -10.98 -7.25 2.19
C PHE A 57 -10.77 -6.11 3.21
N TRP A 58 -9.93 -6.31 4.21
CA TRP A 58 -9.66 -5.32 5.26
C TRP A 58 -8.79 -4.16 4.76
N GLY A 59 -8.00 -4.36 3.70
CA GLY A 59 -7.25 -3.27 3.04
C GLY A 59 -8.17 -2.18 2.47
N PHE A 60 -9.45 -2.50 2.28
CA PHE A 60 -10.47 -1.55 1.85
C PHE A 60 -10.66 -0.38 2.84
N ASP A 61 -10.35 -0.59 4.13
CA ASP A 61 -10.42 0.46 5.15
C ASP A 61 -9.42 1.60 4.88
N MET A 62 -8.32 1.32 4.18
CA MET A 62 -7.31 2.34 3.81
C MET A 62 -7.85 3.40 2.85
N ILE A 63 -8.86 3.07 2.05
CA ILE A 63 -9.48 3.94 1.04
C ILE A 63 -10.91 4.34 1.38
N THR A 64 -11.44 3.93 2.53
CA THR A 64 -12.79 4.30 2.98
C THR A 64 -12.73 5.58 3.80
N LYS A 65 -13.37 6.67 3.36
CA LYS A 65 -13.32 8.01 3.99
C LYS A 65 -13.56 8.00 5.50
N SER A 66 -14.54 7.22 5.96
CA SER A 66 -14.88 7.14 7.39
C SER A 66 -13.89 6.33 8.23
N ARG A 67 -12.95 5.60 7.63
CA ARG A 67 -12.05 4.65 8.31
C ARG A 67 -10.56 4.98 8.11
N MET A 68 -10.17 5.56 6.98
CA MET A 68 -8.78 5.75 6.57
C MET A 68 -7.92 6.55 7.55
N HIS A 69 -8.55 7.43 8.35
CA HIS A 69 -7.86 8.23 9.37
C HIS A 69 -7.69 7.50 10.71
N ASP A 70 -8.37 6.37 10.91
CA ASP A 70 -8.41 5.66 12.20
C ASP A 70 -7.97 4.21 12.12
N LEU A 71 -7.06 3.88 11.21
CA LEU A 71 -6.47 2.55 11.13
C LEU A 71 -5.76 2.20 12.44
N LYS A 72 -6.00 1.00 12.95
CA LYS A 72 -5.44 0.53 14.21
C LYS A 72 -4.29 -0.43 13.98
N PHE A 73 -3.32 -0.36 14.86
CA PHE A 73 -2.32 -1.41 15.00
C PHE A 73 -2.95 -2.64 15.68
N THR A 74 -2.60 -3.84 15.24
CA THR A 74 -3.12 -5.08 15.82
C THR A 74 -2.06 -5.75 16.70
N PRO A 75 -2.09 -5.53 18.02
CA PRO A 75 -1.15 -6.19 18.94
C PRO A 75 -1.52 -7.64 19.24
N VAL A 76 -2.81 -8.01 19.12
CA VAL A 76 -3.30 -9.36 19.43
C VAL A 76 -2.76 -10.37 18.43
N GLY A 77 -2.03 -11.36 18.92
CA GLY A 77 -1.42 -12.40 18.07
C GLY A 77 -0.18 -11.94 17.30
N ASN A 78 0.24 -10.70 17.45
CA ASN A 78 1.44 -10.16 16.81
C ASN A 78 2.68 -10.42 17.69
N THR A 79 3.44 -11.44 17.35
CA THR A 79 4.65 -11.84 18.11
C THR A 79 5.80 -10.85 17.96
N ALA A 80 5.81 -10.03 16.90
CA ALA A 80 6.86 -9.03 16.67
C ALA A 80 6.79 -7.85 17.65
N THR A 81 5.69 -7.67 18.37
CA THR A 81 5.56 -6.61 19.38
C THR A 81 6.36 -6.88 20.65
N HIS A 82 6.84 -8.11 20.87
CA HIS A 82 7.47 -8.58 22.09
C HIS A 82 6.62 -8.37 23.36
N MET A 83 5.32 -8.15 23.21
CA MET A 83 4.39 -7.99 24.33
C MET A 83 3.87 -9.35 24.80
N PRO A 84 3.74 -9.57 26.11
CA PRO A 84 3.15 -10.81 26.62
C PRO A 84 1.72 -11.00 26.06
N MET A 85 1.45 -12.15 25.45
CA MET A 85 0.17 -12.46 24.80
C MET A 85 -1.06 -12.29 25.71
N GLY A 86 -0.88 -12.48 27.02
CA GLY A 86 -1.95 -12.30 28.03
C GLY A 86 -2.37 -10.85 28.27
N ILE A 87 -1.57 -9.87 27.84
CA ILE A 87 -1.84 -8.44 28.04
C ILE A 87 -2.50 -7.82 26.82
N THR A 88 -2.22 -8.34 25.62
CA THR A 88 -2.65 -7.76 24.35
C THR A 88 -4.17 -7.62 24.17
N PRO A 89 -5.04 -8.49 24.70
CA PRO A 89 -6.50 -8.36 24.58
C PRO A 89 -7.14 -7.36 25.57
N PHE A 90 -6.37 -6.79 26.52
CA PHE A 90 -6.96 -5.86 27.50
C PHE A 90 -7.43 -4.55 26.84
N PRO A 91 -8.55 -3.97 27.30
CA PRO A 91 -9.04 -2.69 26.83
C PRO A 91 -7.97 -1.59 26.91
N GLY A 92 -7.84 -0.80 25.83
CA GLY A 92 -6.87 0.30 25.77
C GLY A 92 -5.47 -0.07 25.22
N VAL A 93 -5.07 -1.33 25.27
CA VAL A 93 -3.75 -1.76 24.76
C VAL A 93 -3.61 -1.48 23.28
N THR A 94 -4.62 -1.80 22.46
CA THR A 94 -4.62 -1.48 21.03
C THR A 94 -4.48 0.02 20.77
N GLY A 95 -5.20 0.86 21.53
CA GLY A 95 -5.12 2.32 21.39
C GLY A 95 -3.73 2.85 21.73
N MET A 96 -3.14 2.39 22.82
CA MET A 96 -1.79 2.78 23.24
C MET A 96 -0.74 2.33 22.21
N ALA A 97 -0.81 1.09 21.76
CA ALA A 97 0.11 0.56 20.74
C ALA A 97 -0.04 1.28 19.40
N THR A 98 -1.26 1.61 18.99
CA THR A 98 -1.53 2.41 17.79
C THR A 98 -0.93 3.80 17.91
N HIS A 99 -1.14 4.47 19.04
CA HIS A 99 -0.57 5.81 19.30
C HIS A 99 0.97 5.78 19.26
N GLN A 100 1.59 4.78 19.89
CA GLN A 100 3.05 4.63 19.87
C GLN A 100 3.57 4.40 18.46
N LEU A 101 2.91 3.56 17.66
CA LEU A 101 3.31 3.32 16.27
C LEU A 101 3.14 4.57 15.42
N LYS A 102 1.99 5.26 15.50
CA LYS A 102 1.76 6.52 14.79
C LYS A 102 2.85 7.56 15.13
N LYS A 103 3.19 7.69 16.41
CA LYS A 103 4.27 8.59 16.84
C LYS A 103 5.60 8.20 16.21
N SER A 104 5.98 6.93 16.25
CA SER A 104 7.25 6.46 15.67
C SER A 104 7.32 6.71 14.17
N ILE A 105 6.21 6.58 13.45
CA ILE A 105 6.10 6.85 12.02
C ILE A 105 6.25 8.36 11.76
N ALA A 106 5.56 9.20 12.54
CA ALA A 106 5.63 10.65 12.43
C ALA A 106 7.03 11.20 12.76
N ASP A 107 7.70 10.64 13.76
CA ASP A 107 9.08 11.01 14.15
C ASP A 107 10.09 10.74 13.00
N LEU A 108 9.79 9.82 12.10
CA LEU A 108 10.57 9.53 10.89
C LEU A 108 10.19 10.40 9.68
N GLY A 109 9.21 11.29 9.83
CA GLY A 109 8.70 12.14 8.74
C GLY A 109 7.91 11.38 7.67
N VAL A 110 7.43 10.17 7.97
CA VAL A 110 6.58 9.39 7.07
C VAL A 110 5.14 9.89 7.16
N PRO A 111 4.47 10.17 6.02
CA PRO A 111 3.10 10.70 6.02
C PRO A 111 2.09 9.73 6.64
N GLU A 112 0.96 10.25 7.10
CA GLU A 112 -0.19 9.40 7.44
C GLU A 112 -0.76 8.72 6.17
N VAL A 113 -1.51 7.64 6.36
CA VAL A 113 -2.03 6.84 5.23
C VAL A 113 -2.81 7.67 4.21
N PRO A 114 -3.72 8.59 4.59
CA PRO A 114 -4.42 9.45 3.62
C PRO A 114 -3.48 10.35 2.81
N GLU A 115 -2.53 10.99 3.47
CA GLU A 115 -1.53 11.86 2.82
C GLU A 115 -0.61 11.05 1.90
N PHE A 116 -0.28 9.82 2.28
CA PHE A 116 0.53 8.92 1.46
C PHE A 116 -0.21 8.49 0.18
N LEU A 117 -1.52 8.20 0.29
CA LEU A 117 -2.36 7.93 -0.88
C LEU A 117 -2.45 9.14 -1.81
N GLU A 118 -2.56 10.36 -1.26
CA GLU A 118 -2.53 11.60 -2.05
C GLU A 118 -1.21 11.76 -2.81
N GLN A 119 -0.08 11.49 -2.16
CA GLN A 119 1.24 11.53 -2.81
C GLN A 119 1.35 10.50 -3.94
N ILE A 120 0.87 9.27 -3.71
CA ILE A 120 0.86 8.20 -4.72
C ILE A 120 0.04 8.60 -5.95
N VAL A 121 -1.18 9.12 -5.73
CA VAL A 121 -2.05 9.59 -6.83
C VAL A 121 -1.41 10.78 -7.54
N GLY A 122 -0.86 11.73 -6.79
CA GLY A 122 -0.16 12.90 -7.33
C GLY A 122 1.08 12.53 -8.16
N ALA A 123 1.71 11.40 -7.88
CA ALA A 123 2.84 10.86 -8.64
C ALA A 123 2.40 9.96 -9.82
N GLY A 124 1.10 9.83 -10.09
CA GLY A 124 0.56 9.04 -11.19
C GLY A 124 0.26 7.57 -10.84
N GLY A 125 0.18 7.21 -9.57
CA GLY A 125 -0.25 5.89 -9.13
C GLY A 125 -1.75 5.69 -9.25
N HIS A 126 -2.18 4.49 -9.57
CA HIS A 126 -3.57 4.10 -9.81
C HIS A 126 -4.14 3.33 -8.63
N LEU A 127 -5.26 3.80 -8.06
CA LEU A 127 -5.94 3.17 -6.93
C LEU A 127 -7.24 2.52 -7.38
N TRP A 128 -7.40 1.22 -7.08
CA TRP A 128 -8.58 0.44 -7.45
C TRP A 128 -9.23 -0.20 -6.22
N ALA A 129 -10.55 -0.14 -6.14
CA ALA A 129 -11.34 -0.75 -5.09
C ALA A 129 -11.93 -2.09 -5.55
N CYS A 130 -11.82 -3.12 -4.70
CA CYS A 130 -12.37 -4.44 -4.99
C CYS A 130 -13.91 -4.44 -4.87
N ARG A 131 -14.60 -4.83 -5.93
CA ARG A 131 -16.07 -4.93 -5.97
C ARG A 131 -16.63 -5.84 -4.87
N LEU A 132 -16.04 -7.01 -4.68
CA LEU A 132 -16.50 -7.93 -3.64
C LEU A 132 -16.43 -7.26 -2.25
N SER A 133 -15.37 -6.51 -1.97
CA SER A 133 -15.21 -5.83 -0.69
C SER A 133 -16.16 -4.64 -0.53
N ALA A 134 -16.44 -3.91 -1.61
CA ALA A 134 -17.45 -2.86 -1.63
C ALA A 134 -18.84 -3.43 -1.31
N ASP A 135 -19.24 -4.51 -2.00
CA ASP A 135 -20.54 -5.16 -1.81
C ASP A 135 -20.67 -5.73 -0.39
N MET A 136 -19.62 -6.40 0.14
CA MET A 136 -19.61 -6.92 1.51
C MET A 136 -19.80 -5.84 2.59
N ASN A 137 -19.23 -4.66 2.35
CA ASN A 137 -19.30 -3.54 3.29
C ASN A 137 -20.46 -2.57 2.98
N HIS A 138 -21.24 -2.82 1.94
CA HIS A 138 -22.32 -1.94 1.47
C HIS A 138 -21.83 -0.51 1.17
N LEU A 139 -20.63 -0.38 0.58
CA LEU A 139 -19.99 0.88 0.23
C LEU A 139 -20.08 1.13 -1.29
N THR A 140 -20.15 2.40 -1.63
CA THR A 140 -20.22 2.91 -3.00
C THR A 140 -19.03 3.83 -3.28
N ASP A 141 -18.84 4.28 -4.52
CA ASP A 141 -17.79 5.24 -4.88
C ASP A 141 -17.84 6.52 -4.03
N ALA A 142 -19.02 6.95 -3.57
CA ALA A 142 -19.17 8.14 -2.73
C ALA A 142 -18.51 8.00 -1.34
N ASP A 143 -18.38 6.76 -0.85
CA ASP A 143 -17.79 6.45 0.45
C ASP A 143 -16.26 6.32 0.38
N LEU A 144 -15.70 6.28 -0.83
CA LEU A 144 -14.28 6.08 -1.05
C LEU A 144 -13.52 7.39 -1.19
N TYR A 145 -12.22 7.31 -0.93
CA TYR A 145 -11.28 8.40 -1.17
C TYR A 145 -11.33 8.83 -2.64
N GLU A 146 -11.29 10.14 -2.89
CA GLU A 146 -11.49 10.73 -4.22
C GLU A 146 -10.44 10.32 -5.26
N GLY A 147 -9.26 9.89 -4.80
CA GLY A 147 -8.19 9.38 -5.67
C GLY A 147 -8.40 7.93 -6.15
N VAL A 148 -9.44 7.25 -5.70
CA VAL A 148 -9.79 5.90 -6.20
C VAL A 148 -10.47 6.04 -7.56
N GLU A 149 -9.91 5.40 -8.58
CA GLU A 149 -10.39 5.50 -9.96
C GLU A 149 -11.71 4.74 -10.21
N GLY A 150 -12.01 3.75 -9.35
CA GLY A 150 -13.28 3.04 -9.41
C GLY A 150 -13.29 1.70 -8.69
N ILE A 151 -14.50 1.16 -8.56
CA ILE A 151 -14.76 -0.17 -8.01
C ILE A 151 -14.76 -1.17 -9.16
N ILE A 152 -13.77 -2.06 -9.20
CA ILE A 152 -13.58 -3.04 -10.26
C ILE A 152 -13.55 -4.48 -9.74
N SER A 153 -13.78 -5.45 -10.61
CA SER A 153 -13.62 -6.86 -10.27
C SER A 153 -12.13 -7.26 -10.23
N ALA A 154 -11.83 -8.40 -9.63
CA ALA A 154 -10.47 -8.96 -9.65
C ALA A 154 -10.01 -9.30 -11.08
N SER A 155 -10.94 -9.72 -11.94
CA SER A 155 -10.64 -10.00 -13.36
C SER A 155 -10.26 -8.73 -14.12
N ASP A 156 -11.01 -7.64 -13.92
CA ASP A 156 -10.70 -6.34 -14.52
C ASP A 156 -9.32 -5.82 -14.04
N PHE A 157 -9.00 -6.03 -12.75
CA PHE A 157 -7.70 -5.64 -12.22
C PHE A 157 -6.55 -6.42 -12.87
N ILE A 158 -6.68 -7.75 -13.01
CA ILE A 158 -5.68 -8.59 -13.66
C ILE A 158 -5.49 -8.19 -15.13
N GLU A 159 -6.59 -7.88 -15.83
CA GLU A 159 -6.53 -7.43 -17.23
C GLU A 159 -5.83 -6.07 -17.36
N LYS A 160 -6.19 -5.09 -16.52
CA LYS A 160 -5.55 -3.76 -16.48
C LYS A 160 -4.07 -3.82 -16.15
N THR A 161 -3.66 -4.78 -15.32
CA THR A 161 -2.29 -4.95 -14.86
C THR A 161 -1.56 -6.09 -15.59
N ALA A 162 -2.00 -6.44 -16.79
CA ALA A 162 -1.34 -7.47 -17.58
C ALA A 162 0.15 -7.16 -17.77
N GLY A 163 1.00 -8.15 -17.49
CA GLY A 163 2.45 -8.00 -17.53
C GLY A 163 3.09 -7.35 -16.30
N ALA A 164 2.30 -6.92 -15.31
CA ALA A 164 2.82 -6.37 -14.07
C ALA A 164 3.47 -7.42 -13.18
N GLN A 165 4.48 -7.00 -12.42
CA GLN A 165 4.92 -7.76 -11.26
C GLN A 165 3.85 -7.66 -10.17
N LEU A 166 3.30 -8.78 -9.74
CA LEU A 166 2.23 -8.83 -8.74
C LEU A 166 2.81 -9.05 -7.34
N LEU A 167 2.44 -8.16 -6.41
CA LEU A 167 2.75 -8.28 -4.98
C LEU A 167 1.46 -8.38 -4.18
N PHE A 168 1.44 -9.25 -3.18
CA PHE A 168 0.32 -9.42 -2.27
C PHE A 168 0.76 -9.11 -0.83
N ILE A 169 0.08 -8.15 -0.16
CA ILE A 169 0.38 -7.63 1.18
C ILE A 169 -0.86 -7.69 2.07
#